data_cf10e753ab0a75d31ab631d65aa1295f
#
_entry.id   cf10e753ab0a75d31ab631d65aa1295f
#
_cell.length_a   1.000
_cell.length_b   1.000
_cell.length_c   1.000
_cell.angle_alpha   90.00
_cell.angle_beta   90.00
_cell.angle_gamma   90.00
#
_symmetry.space_group_name_H-M   'P 1'
#
loop_
_entity.id
_entity.type
_entity.pdbx_description
1 polymer ?
#
loop_
_entity_poly.entity_id
_entity_poly.type
_entity_poly.pdbx_seq_one_letter_code
_entity_poly.pdbx_strand_id
1 'polypeptide(L)'
;MSGLEVNKILASIILSLIVVKVIGHIGNFIIDLNDTEMLQTAYKIEFPETFNNVSGSDSEEEVIEPISLILANGSFDAGQKIFKKCSACHTYKKEGANKVGPNLLNLINSPKANVEGFAYSKELAEFGGQWGYEELALFLYKPKEYIKGTKMNFSGLKKVQDRANLVLFLREQSDNPAPLP
;
A
#
# COMPACT_ATOMS: atom_id res chain seq x y z
N MET A 1 18.78 50.50 -13.06
CA MET A 1 17.96 49.66 -13.96
C MET A 1 16.84 50.53 -14.50
N SER A 2 16.64 50.55 -15.83
CA SER A 2 15.51 51.32 -16.41
C SER A 2 14.22 50.58 -16.12
N GLY A 3 13.09 51.32 -16.03
CA GLY A 3 11.78 50.72 -15.79
C GLY A 3 11.39 49.61 -16.80
N LEU A 4 11.91 49.67 -18.01
CA LEU A 4 11.77 48.66 -19.06
C LEU A 4 12.47 47.33 -18.73
N GLU A 5 13.61 47.39 -18.08
CA GLU A 5 14.34 46.17 -17.64
C GLU A 5 13.63 45.45 -16.53
N VAL A 6 13.11 46.17 -15.53
CA VAL A 6 12.31 45.60 -14.42
C VAL A 6 11.02 44.96 -14.96
N ASN A 7 10.36 45.59 -15.91
CA ASN A 7 9.13 45.06 -16.53
C ASN A 7 9.38 43.76 -17.31
N LYS A 8 10.52 43.65 -18.03
CA LYS A 8 10.94 42.43 -18.71
C LYS A 8 11.17 41.26 -17.73
N ILE A 9 11.86 41.53 -16.61
CA ILE A 9 12.13 40.53 -15.58
C ILE A 9 10.82 40.04 -14.95
N LEU A 10 9.92 40.97 -14.58
CA LEU A 10 8.63 40.61 -14.01
C LEU A 10 7.79 39.79 -15.00
N ALA A 11 7.76 40.20 -16.27
CA ALA A 11 7.03 39.47 -17.32
C ALA A 11 7.58 38.03 -17.51
N SER A 12 8.91 37.85 -17.48
CA SER A 12 9.50 36.50 -17.62
C SER A 12 9.23 35.62 -16.42
N ILE A 13 9.19 36.15 -15.20
CA ILE A 13 8.81 35.38 -14.00
C ILE A 13 7.35 34.95 -14.07
N ILE A 14 6.45 35.87 -14.41
CA ILE A 14 5.01 35.54 -14.55
C ILE A 14 4.81 34.47 -15.63
N LEU A 15 5.47 34.60 -16.77
CA LEU A 15 5.37 33.63 -17.86
C LEU A 15 5.86 32.24 -17.41
N SER A 16 6.98 32.15 -16.69
CA SER A 16 7.51 30.89 -16.19
C SER A 16 6.55 30.21 -15.22
N LEU A 17 5.92 30.96 -14.32
CA LEU A 17 4.93 30.44 -13.38
C LEU A 17 3.67 29.93 -14.09
N ILE A 18 3.22 30.60 -15.15
CA ILE A 18 2.09 30.16 -15.97
C ILE A 18 2.44 28.85 -16.69
N VAL A 19 3.63 28.74 -17.28
CA VAL A 19 4.08 27.52 -17.97
C VAL A 19 4.14 26.33 -17.01
N VAL A 20 4.68 26.49 -15.81
CA VAL A 20 4.71 25.43 -14.79
C VAL A 20 3.32 24.97 -14.38
N LYS A 21 2.39 25.92 -14.18
CA LYS A 21 0.99 25.61 -13.89
C LYS A 21 0.30 24.86 -15.03
N VAL A 22 0.49 25.28 -16.27
CA VAL A 22 -0.08 24.63 -17.45
C VAL A 22 0.43 23.20 -17.61
N ILE A 23 1.75 22.99 -17.44
CA ILE A 23 2.34 21.64 -17.47
C ILE A 23 1.75 20.76 -16.38
N GLY A 24 1.59 21.27 -15.17
CA GLY A 24 0.94 20.53 -14.07
C GLY A 24 -0.50 20.14 -14.38
N HIS A 25 -1.29 21.05 -14.95
CA HIS A 25 -2.68 20.75 -15.36
C HIS A 25 -2.76 19.71 -16.49
N ILE A 26 -1.89 19.81 -17.48
CA ILE A 26 -1.83 18.83 -18.58
C ILE A 26 -1.41 17.46 -18.04
N GLY A 27 -0.43 17.40 -17.13
CA GLY A 27 -0.01 16.16 -16.51
C GLY A 27 -1.13 15.46 -15.73
N ASN A 28 -1.86 16.21 -14.91
CA ASN A 28 -3.01 15.66 -14.18
C ASN A 28 -4.13 15.21 -15.12
N PHE A 29 -4.44 15.98 -16.17
CA PHE A 29 -5.45 15.62 -17.15
C PHE A 29 -5.12 14.33 -17.91
N ILE A 30 -3.84 14.13 -18.28
CA ILE A 30 -3.40 12.88 -18.95
C ILE A 30 -3.48 11.68 -17.98
N ILE A 31 -3.17 11.88 -16.72
CA ILE A 31 -3.25 10.83 -15.69
C ILE A 31 -4.71 10.45 -15.45
N ASP A 32 -5.61 11.43 -15.29
CA ASP A 32 -7.05 11.20 -15.09
C ASP A 32 -7.71 10.49 -16.31
N LEU A 33 -7.30 10.80 -17.53
CA LEU A 33 -7.79 10.10 -18.74
C LEU A 33 -7.38 8.62 -18.75
N ASN A 34 -6.23 8.28 -18.19
CA ASN A 34 -5.75 6.90 -18.15
C ASN A 34 -6.43 6.07 -17.04
N ASP A 35 -6.92 6.74 -15.98
CA ASP A 35 -7.66 6.07 -14.89
C ASP A 35 -9.12 5.79 -15.24
N THR A 36 -9.71 6.52 -16.19
CA THR A 36 -11.13 6.36 -16.57
C THR A 36 -11.40 5.20 -17.54
N GLU A 37 -10.41 4.71 -18.27
CA GLU A 37 -10.61 3.56 -19.18
C GLU A 37 -10.53 2.19 -18.47
N MET A 38 -10.03 2.12 -17.22
CA MET A 38 -9.93 0.86 -16.48
C MET A 38 -11.16 0.54 -15.62
N LEU A 39 -12.18 1.40 -15.60
CA LEU A 39 -13.36 1.24 -14.72
C LEU A 39 -14.60 0.66 -15.42
N GLN A 40 -14.50 0.15 -16.67
CA GLN A 40 -15.64 -0.45 -17.38
C GLN A 40 -15.57 -1.96 -17.58
N THR A 41 -15.19 -2.69 -16.53
CA THR A 41 -15.56 -4.11 -16.41
C THR A 41 -16.05 -4.40 -15.01
N ALA A 42 -17.12 -3.73 -14.62
CA ALA A 42 -17.80 -4.04 -13.37
C ALA A 42 -18.78 -5.20 -13.61
N TYR A 43 -18.41 -6.38 -13.19
CA TYR A 43 -19.34 -7.45 -12.91
C TYR A 43 -20.25 -7.01 -11.75
N LYS A 44 -21.53 -6.79 -12.06
CA LYS A 44 -22.55 -6.42 -11.09
C LYS A 44 -22.95 -7.67 -10.32
N ILE A 45 -22.43 -7.83 -9.11
CA ILE A 45 -22.92 -8.88 -8.18
C ILE A 45 -24.15 -8.31 -7.50
N GLU A 46 -25.33 -8.87 -7.82
CA GLU A 46 -26.55 -8.63 -7.04
C GLU A 46 -26.46 -9.42 -5.73
N PHE A 47 -26.25 -8.72 -4.62
CA PHE A 47 -26.38 -9.31 -3.29
C PHE A 47 -27.85 -9.40 -2.90
N PRO A 48 -28.34 -10.52 -2.31
CA PRO A 48 -29.70 -10.60 -1.79
C PRO A 48 -29.88 -9.60 -0.65
N GLU A 49 -30.93 -8.78 -0.77
CA GLU A 49 -31.35 -7.80 0.22
C GLU A 49 -31.83 -8.47 1.52
N THR A 50 -30.93 -8.60 2.48
CA THR A 50 -31.35 -8.84 3.88
C THR A 50 -30.28 -8.37 4.85
N PHE A 51 -30.10 -7.07 5.01
CA PHE A 51 -29.60 -6.45 6.24
C PHE A 51 -29.94 -4.94 6.21
N ASN A 52 -31.23 -4.62 6.31
CA ASN A 52 -31.66 -3.29 6.72
C ASN A 52 -31.78 -3.27 8.25
N ASN A 53 -31.13 -2.31 8.83
CA ASN A 53 -31.28 -1.64 10.10
C ASN A 53 -30.10 -1.78 11.07
N VAL A 54 -29.10 -0.91 10.93
CA VAL A 54 -28.54 -0.18 12.07
C VAL A 54 -28.32 1.27 11.66
N SER A 55 -29.09 2.13 12.27
CA SER A 55 -29.05 3.58 12.13
C SER A 55 -27.87 4.18 12.89
N GLY A 56 -27.11 5.07 12.25
CA GLY A 56 -26.47 6.21 12.91
C GLY A 56 -25.05 6.03 13.40
N SER A 57 -24.08 6.36 12.55
CA SER A 57 -22.92 7.22 12.90
C SER A 57 -22.13 7.49 11.61
N ASP A 58 -21.99 8.77 11.24
CA ASP A 58 -21.16 9.22 10.11
C ASP A 58 -19.67 8.91 10.39
N SER A 59 -19.25 7.71 10.00
CA SER A 59 -17.90 7.39 9.60
C SER A 59 -18.03 6.65 8.29
N GLU A 60 -17.64 7.28 7.18
CA GLU A 60 -17.42 6.56 5.92
C GLU A 60 -16.44 5.41 6.24
N GLU A 61 -16.96 4.20 6.44
CA GLU A 61 -16.14 3.00 6.49
C GLU A 61 -15.50 2.86 5.12
N GLU A 62 -14.24 3.24 5.02
CA GLU A 62 -13.42 3.09 3.84
C GLU A 62 -13.35 1.58 3.52
N VAL A 63 -14.16 1.13 2.56
CA VAL A 63 -14.23 -0.27 2.14
C VAL A 63 -12.87 -0.64 1.53
N ILE A 64 -12.08 -1.43 2.26
CA ILE A 64 -10.77 -1.87 1.81
C ILE A 64 -10.99 -3.10 0.92
N GLU A 65 -10.70 -2.94 -0.38
CA GLU A 65 -10.83 -4.02 -1.35
C GLU A 65 -9.94 -5.23 -0.98
N PRO A 66 -10.49 -6.46 -0.96
CA PRO A 66 -9.73 -7.67 -0.69
C PRO A 66 -8.73 -7.96 -1.81
N ILE A 67 -7.53 -8.43 -1.44
CA ILE A 67 -6.49 -8.76 -2.43
C ILE A 67 -6.64 -10.16 -3.02
N SER A 68 -7.37 -11.07 -2.40
CA SER A 68 -7.56 -12.45 -2.85
C SER A 68 -8.04 -12.54 -4.30
N LEU A 69 -8.93 -11.63 -4.71
CA LEU A 69 -9.49 -11.60 -6.06
C LEU A 69 -8.48 -11.24 -7.15
N ILE A 70 -7.43 -10.51 -6.79
CA ILE A 70 -6.43 -10.00 -7.73
C ILE A 70 -5.03 -10.58 -7.51
N LEU A 71 -4.83 -11.33 -6.43
CA LEU A 71 -3.52 -11.86 -6.03
C LEU A 71 -2.94 -12.79 -7.10
N ALA A 72 -3.77 -13.64 -7.73
CA ALA A 72 -3.34 -14.53 -8.79
C ALA A 72 -2.84 -13.79 -10.05
N ASN A 73 -3.31 -12.56 -10.27
CA ASN A 73 -2.90 -11.69 -11.36
C ASN A 73 -1.81 -10.68 -10.94
N GLY A 74 -1.26 -10.85 -9.74
CA GLY A 74 -0.20 -9.99 -9.21
C GLY A 74 1.10 -10.15 -9.99
N SER A 75 1.95 -9.12 -9.91
CA SER A 75 3.28 -9.12 -10.52
C SER A 75 4.36 -9.24 -9.46
N PHE A 76 5.15 -10.33 -9.52
CA PHE A 76 6.32 -10.52 -8.66
C PHE A 76 7.32 -9.36 -8.79
N ASP A 77 7.65 -8.95 -10.02
CA ASP A 77 8.60 -7.87 -10.29
C ASP A 77 8.12 -6.53 -9.75
N ALA A 78 6.81 -6.24 -9.86
CA ALA A 78 6.23 -5.06 -9.26
C ALA A 78 6.30 -5.14 -7.72
N GLY A 79 6.01 -6.29 -7.14
CA GLY A 79 6.15 -6.55 -5.70
C GLY A 79 7.58 -6.33 -5.20
N GLN A 80 8.57 -6.83 -5.93
CA GLN A 80 9.98 -6.62 -5.63
C GLN A 80 10.37 -5.13 -5.68
N LYS A 81 9.84 -4.37 -6.65
CA LYS A 81 10.06 -2.92 -6.72
C LYS A 81 9.44 -2.21 -5.52
N ILE A 82 8.22 -2.60 -5.13
CA ILE A 82 7.52 -2.04 -3.95
C ILE A 82 8.29 -2.38 -2.67
N PHE A 83 8.85 -3.59 -2.55
CA PHE A 83 9.63 -4.02 -1.40
C PHE A 83 10.84 -3.11 -1.12
N LYS A 84 11.34 -2.35 -2.08
CA LYS A 84 12.39 -1.34 -1.84
C LYS A 84 12.01 -0.35 -0.73
N LYS A 85 10.71 -0.06 -0.55
CA LYS A 85 10.19 0.77 0.55
C LYS A 85 10.33 0.10 1.94
N CYS A 86 10.44 -1.21 1.97
CA CYS A 86 10.53 -2.04 3.18
C CYS A 86 11.98 -2.40 3.53
N SER A 87 12.87 -2.43 2.52
CA SER A 87 14.22 -2.98 2.61
C SER A 87 15.16 -2.24 3.57
N ALA A 88 14.86 -0.97 3.88
CA ALA A 88 15.59 -0.21 4.88
C ALA A 88 15.45 -0.84 6.28
N CYS A 89 14.25 -1.36 6.59
CA CYS A 89 13.90 -1.90 7.90
C CYS A 89 13.81 -3.43 7.93
N HIS A 90 13.62 -4.11 6.81
CA HIS A 90 13.41 -5.56 6.74
C HIS A 90 14.39 -6.26 5.82
N THR A 91 14.66 -7.53 6.11
CA THR A 91 15.29 -8.51 5.22
C THR A 91 14.25 -9.59 4.86
N TYR A 92 14.53 -10.41 3.85
CA TYR A 92 13.69 -11.56 3.47
C TYR A 92 14.53 -12.78 3.06
N LYS A 93 15.85 -12.67 3.16
CA LYS A 93 16.74 -13.78 2.77
C LYS A 93 16.87 -14.76 3.92
N LYS A 94 17.13 -16.04 3.59
CA LYS A 94 17.54 -17.05 4.55
C LYS A 94 18.77 -16.56 5.30
N GLU A 95 18.78 -16.71 6.62
CA GLU A 95 19.84 -16.20 7.51
C GLU A 95 20.02 -14.66 7.49
N GLY A 96 19.10 -13.93 6.86
CA GLY A 96 19.08 -12.47 6.90
C GLY A 96 18.81 -11.95 8.31
N ALA A 97 19.68 -11.06 8.80
CA ALA A 97 19.54 -10.50 10.14
C ALA A 97 18.24 -9.69 10.30
N ASN A 98 17.68 -9.69 11.52
CA ASN A 98 16.70 -8.69 11.93
C ASN A 98 17.36 -7.31 11.89
N LYS A 99 16.61 -6.32 11.41
CA LYS A 99 17.01 -4.91 11.38
C LYS A 99 16.15 -4.10 12.37
N VAL A 100 15.69 -2.92 11.96
CA VAL A 100 14.67 -2.14 12.68
C VAL A 100 13.35 -2.93 12.74
N GLY A 101 13.06 -3.71 11.69
CA GLY A 101 11.99 -4.69 11.63
C GLY A 101 12.53 -6.12 11.53
N PRO A 102 11.65 -7.13 11.72
CA PRO A 102 12.03 -8.54 11.63
C PRO A 102 12.36 -8.96 10.19
N ASN A 103 13.06 -10.10 10.05
CA ASN A 103 13.18 -10.79 8.77
C ASN A 103 11.78 -11.29 8.33
N LEU A 104 11.47 -11.16 7.04
CA LEU A 104 10.17 -11.51 6.46
C LEU A 104 10.18 -12.82 5.66
N LEU A 105 11.22 -13.65 5.81
CA LEU A 105 11.23 -14.99 5.25
C LEU A 105 10.10 -15.81 5.87
N ASN A 106 9.41 -16.61 5.06
CA ASN A 106 8.30 -17.47 5.49
C ASN A 106 7.16 -16.70 6.21
N LEU A 107 6.91 -15.43 5.82
CA LEU A 107 5.94 -14.59 6.51
C LEU A 107 4.50 -15.07 6.34
N ILE A 108 4.10 -15.48 5.12
CA ILE A 108 2.71 -15.85 4.84
C ILE A 108 2.31 -17.08 5.64
N ASN A 109 1.16 -17.00 6.31
CA ASN A 109 0.60 -17.99 7.24
C ASN A 109 1.46 -18.24 8.49
N SER A 110 2.53 -17.47 8.72
CA SER A 110 3.26 -17.56 9.98
C SER A 110 2.48 -16.89 11.13
N PRO A 111 2.65 -17.36 12.38
CA PRO A 111 2.10 -16.65 13.53
C PRO A 111 2.65 -15.23 13.61
N LYS A 112 1.82 -14.30 14.07
CA LYS A 112 2.28 -12.94 14.33
C LYS A 112 3.31 -12.93 15.47
N ALA A 113 4.28 -12.04 15.39
CA ALA A 113 5.34 -11.85 16.40
C ALA A 113 6.19 -13.11 16.69
N ASN A 114 6.41 -14.00 15.71
CA ASN A 114 7.09 -15.28 15.90
C ASN A 114 8.58 -15.29 15.51
N VAL A 115 9.14 -14.21 14.95
CA VAL A 115 10.55 -14.19 14.55
C VAL A 115 11.44 -14.15 15.79
N GLU A 116 12.26 -15.18 15.97
CA GLU A 116 13.15 -15.31 17.10
C GLU A 116 14.16 -14.16 17.21
N GLY A 117 14.41 -13.71 18.42
CA GLY A 117 15.37 -12.62 18.69
C GLY A 117 14.91 -11.23 18.28
N PHE A 118 13.67 -11.04 17.79
CA PHE A 118 13.12 -9.72 17.47
C PHE A 118 12.20 -9.18 18.58
N ALA A 119 12.46 -7.96 19.05
CA ALA A 119 11.68 -7.31 20.10
C ALA A 119 10.44 -6.60 19.53
N TYR A 120 9.34 -7.33 19.37
CA TYR A 120 8.05 -6.78 18.93
C TYR A 120 7.47 -5.75 19.91
N SER A 121 6.48 -4.98 19.47
CA SER A 121 5.62 -4.24 20.40
C SER A 121 4.72 -5.20 21.17
N LYS A 122 4.33 -4.81 22.38
CA LYS A 122 3.40 -5.58 23.22
C LYS A 122 2.08 -5.84 22.47
N GLU A 123 1.58 -4.81 21.81
CA GLU A 123 0.31 -4.85 21.08
C GLU A 123 0.34 -5.83 19.91
N LEU A 124 1.44 -5.91 19.16
CA LEU A 124 1.59 -6.89 18.09
C LEU A 124 1.75 -8.31 18.64
N ALA A 125 2.51 -8.47 19.73
CA ALA A 125 2.69 -9.78 20.37
C ALA A 125 1.37 -10.33 20.95
N GLU A 126 0.53 -9.46 21.52
CA GLU A 126 -0.77 -9.82 22.08
C GLU A 126 -1.90 -9.91 21.04
N PHE A 127 -1.71 -9.34 19.84
CA PHE A 127 -2.73 -9.34 18.80
C PHE A 127 -3.09 -10.75 18.32
N GLY A 128 -2.11 -11.65 18.29
CA GLY A 128 -2.30 -13.06 17.96
C GLY A 128 -2.65 -13.32 16.49
N GLY A 129 -2.98 -14.58 16.18
CA GLY A 129 -3.32 -15.03 14.84
C GLY A 129 -2.11 -15.17 13.92
N GLN A 130 -2.37 -15.31 12.61
CA GLN A 130 -1.36 -15.52 11.58
C GLN A 130 -1.40 -14.40 10.54
N TRP A 131 -0.33 -14.27 9.77
CA TRP A 131 -0.27 -13.36 8.63
C TRP A 131 -0.88 -14.00 7.38
N GLY A 132 -2.22 -14.18 7.35
CA GLY A 132 -2.93 -14.53 6.13
C GLY A 132 -2.83 -13.43 5.07
N TYR A 133 -3.23 -13.74 3.84
CA TYR A 133 -3.15 -12.81 2.70
C TYR A 133 -3.89 -11.49 2.96
N GLU A 134 -5.16 -11.59 3.37
CA GLU A 134 -5.98 -10.41 3.62
C GLU A 134 -5.54 -9.66 4.88
N GLU A 135 -5.20 -10.37 5.95
CA GLU A 135 -4.71 -9.74 7.17
C GLU A 135 -3.44 -8.92 6.94
N LEU A 136 -2.50 -9.50 6.18
CA LEU A 136 -1.29 -8.78 5.81
C LEU A 136 -1.59 -7.57 4.93
N ALA A 137 -2.53 -7.70 4.00
CA ALA A 137 -2.96 -6.58 3.15
C ALA A 137 -3.60 -5.45 3.96
N LEU A 138 -4.46 -5.78 4.94
CA LEU A 138 -5.06 -4.80 5.84
C LEU A 138 -4.00 -4.10 6.70
N PHE A 139 -3.06 -4.86 7.27
CA PHE A 139 -1.94 -4.29 8.01
C PHE A 139 -1.09 -3.37 7.13
N LEU A 140 -0.79 -3.78 5.90
CA LEU A 140 -0.02 -2.99 4.94
C LEU A 140 -0.76 -1.74 4.46
N TYR A 141 -2.08 -1.72 4.51
CA TYR A 141 -2.88 -0.55 4.15
C TYR A 141 -2.65 0.61 5.11
N LYS A 142 -2.80 0.36 6.43
CA LYS A 142 -2.61 1.34 7.50
C LYS A 142 -2.10 0.65 8.78
N PRO A 143 -0.79 0.39 8.90
CA PRO A 143 -0.25 -0.42 10.01
C PRO A 143 -0.63 0.08 11.40
N LYS A 144 -0.58 1.40 11.62
CA LYS A 144 -0.88 2.01 12.94
C LYS A 144 -2.37 2.01 13.29
N GLU A 145 -3.25 1.96 12.30
CA GLU A 145 -4.70 1.86 12.52
C GLU A 145 -5.10 0.41 12.77
N TYR A 146 -4.49 -0.53 12.01
CA TYR A 146 -4.78 -1.96 12.12
C TYR A 146 -4.26 -2.54 13.46
N ILE A 147 -3.02 -2.22 13.86
CA ILE A 147 -2.46 -2.58 15.17
C ILE A 147 -2.01 -1.31 15.87
N LYS A 148 -2.90 -0.75 16.70
CA LYS A 148 -2.58 0.43 17.51
C LYS A 148 -1.42 0.09 18.44
N GLY A 149 -0.37 0.91 18.46
CA GLY A 149 0.84 0.66 19.26
C GLY A 149 1.94 -0.15 18.54
N THR A 150 1.73 -0.56 17.27
CA THR A 150 2.82 -1.16 16.49
C THR A 150 4.03 -0.24 16.40
N LYS A 151 5.24 -0.83 16.52
CA LYS A 151 6.50 -0.12 16.30
C LYS A 151 6.77 0.18 14.82
N MET A 152 6.03 -0.44 13.90
CA MET A 152 6.21 -0.22 12.46
C MET A 152 5.78 1.19 12.07
N ASN A 153 6.76 2.02 11.70
CA ASN A 153 6.52 3.40 11.27
C ASN A 153 6.46 3.49 9.74
N PHE A 154 5.36 3.01 9.18
CA PHE A 154 5.10 3.01 7.74
C PHE A 154 3.75 3.67 7.44
N SER A 155 3.69 4.50 6.40
CA SER A 155 2.47 5.24 6.03
C SER A 155 1.40 4.38 5.36
N GLY A 156 1.77 3.17 4.97
CA GLY A 156 0.88 2.23 4.31
C GLY A 156 0.92 2.27 2.77
N LEU A 157 0.29 1.26 2.17
CA LEU A 157 0.08 1.11 0.73
C LEU A 157 -1.42 1.24 0.43
N LYS A 158 -1.82 2.39 -0.14
CA LYS A 158 -3.22 2.69 -0.40
C LYS A 158 -3.80 1.87 -1.58
N LYS A 159 -3.01 1.68 -2.64
CA LYS A 159 -3.45 0.96 -3.83
C LYS A 159 -3.54 -0.55 -3.53
N VAL A 160 -4.71 -1.14 -3.80
CA VAL A 160 -4.94 -2.58 -3.60
C VAL A 160 -3.97 -3.43 -4.43
N GLN A 161 -3.69 -3.00 -5.67
CA GLN A 161 -2.75 -3.69 -6.55
C GLN A 161 -1.32 -3.70 -6.00
N ASP A 162 -0.88 -2.61 -5.36
CA ASP A 162 0.45 -2.54 -4.71
C ASP A 162 0.52 -3.52 -3.54
N ARG A 163 -0.55 -3.65 -2.75
CA ARG A 163 -0.62 -4.63 -1.66
C ARG A 163 -0.58 -6.06 -2.20
N ALA A 164 -1.38 -6.37 -3.22
CA ALA A 164 -1.39 -7.69 -3.85
C ALA A 164 -0.02 -8.05 -4.42
N ASN A 165 0.61 -7.16 -5.16
CA ASN A 165 1.95 -7.39 -5.74
C ASN A 165 3.01 -7.62 -4.65
N LEU A 166 3.00 -6.81 -3.57
CA LEU A 166 3.94 -6.97 -2.46
C LEU A 166 3.70 -8.29 -1.70
N VAL A 167 2.45 -8.63 -1.44
CA VAL A 167 2.09 -9.87 -0.75
C VAL A 167 2.47 -11.09 -1.58
N LEU A 168 2.26 -11.04 -2.90
CA LEU A 168 2.74 -12.09 -3.83
C LEU A 168 4.25 -12.23 -3.79
N PHE A 169 4.99 -11.12 -3.84
CA PHE A 169 6.46 -11.14 -3.71
C PHE A 169 6.89 -11.78 -2.39
N LEU A 170 6.27 -11.40 -1.26
CA LEU A 170 6.60 -11.95 0.06
C LEU A 170 6.25 -13.45 0.17
N ARG A 171 5.17 -13.89 -0.48
CA ARG A 171 4.82 -15.30 -0.58
C ARG A 171 5.94 -16.13 -1.22
N GLU A 172 6.53 -15.62 -2.29
CA GLU A 172 7.64 -16.30 -2.98
C GLU A 172 8.96 -16.27 -2.17
N GLN A 173 9.02 -15.47 -1.09
CA GLN A 173 10.13 -15.51 -0.14
C GLN A 173 9.88 -16.56 0.96
N SER A 174 9.57 -17.77 0.56
CA SER A 174 9.32 -18.90 1.46
C SER A 174 9.98 -20.17 0.97
N ASP A 175 10.45 -20.99 1.90
CA ASP A 175 10.95 -22.36 1.60
C ASP A 175 9.80 -23.25 1.09
N ASN A 176 8.54 -22.94 1.46
CA ASN A 176 7.33 -23.63 1.01
C ASN A 176 6.20 -22.60 0.83
N PRO A 177 6.10 -21.95 -0.35
CA PRO A 177 5.10 -20.93 -0.60
C PRO A 177 3.67 -21.45 -0.41
N ALA A 178 2.88 -20.75 0.40
CA ALA A 178 1.48 -21.10 0.64
C ALA A 178 0.66 -21.12 -0.68
N PRO A 179 -0.36 -22.00 -0.84
CA PRO A 179 -1.21 -21.95 -2.01
C PRO A 179 -1.88 -20.57 -2.13
N LEU A 180 -2.15 -20.14 -3.36
CA LEU A 180 -2.94 -18.93 -3.59
C LEU A 180 -4.40 -19.17 -3.16
N PRO A 181 -5.09 -18.14 -2.67
CA PRO A 181 -6.48 -18.24 -2.23
C PRO A 181 -7.43 -18.48 -3.39
#